data_6c81540dee70ba0dbe1bf2e946411ba1
#
_entry.id   6c81540dee70ba0dbe1bf2e946411ba1
#
_cell.length_a   1.000
_cell.length_b   1.000
_cell.length_c   1.000
_cell.angle_alpha   90.00
_cell.angle_beta   90.00
_cell.angle_gamma   90.00
#
_symmetry.space_group_name_H-M   'P 1'
#
loop_
_entity.id
_entity.type
_entity.pdbx_description
1 polymer ?
#
loop_
_entity_poly.entity_id
_entity_poly.type
_entity_poly.pdbx_seq_one_letter_code
_entity_poly.pdbx_strand_id
1 'polypeptide(L)'
;KRILPGRLLGQFSVAKQDRNPIGMQVMGDDGVIAGTVKELWIDQAEVVIRYFEIETLSEFGGRRVLLPMNFSKIGKEAIKVKSILGNQFALVPGLKSQDQITLLEEEKIMAYYGGGTLYATPERQEPLI
;
A
#
# COMPACT_ATOMS: atom_id res chain seq x y z
N LYS A 1 1.40 16.43 -11.93
CA LYS A 1 1.86 15.67 -10.77
C LYS A 1 2.84 14.60 -11.16
N ARG A 2 3.73 14.29 -10.24
CA ARG A 2 4.82 13.37 -10.52
C ARG A 2 4.42 11.91 -10.28
N ILE A 3 3.61 11.66 -9.27
CA ILE A 3 3.19 10.29 -8.92
C ILE A 3 1.75 10.11 -9.36
N LEU A 4 1.53 9.19 -10.29
CA LEU A 4 0.23 8.96 -10.90
C LEU A 4 -0.10 7.48 -10.93
N PRO A 5 -1.41 7.12 -10.92
CA PRO A 5 -1.80 5.74 -11.20
C PRO A 5 -1.32 5.33 -12.59
N GLY A 6 -0.91 4.08 -12.71
CA GLY A 6 -0.36 3.58 -13.96
C GLY A 6 -1.30 3.70 -15.14
N ARG A 7 -2.62 3.60 -14.89
CA ARG A 7 -3.60 3.70 -15.97
C ARG A 7 -3.57 5.05 -16.68
N LEU A 8 -3.04 6.09 -16.02
CA LEU A 8 -2.95 7.42 -16.62
C LEU A 8 -1.67 7.64 -17.40
N LEU A 9 -0.75 6.70 -17.38
CA LEU A 9 0.55 6.87 -18.02
C LEU A 9 0.62 6.26 -19.41
N GLY A 10 -0.49 5.73 -19.89
CA GLY A 10 -0.63 5.29 -21.28
C GLY A 10 0.41 4.28 -21.73
N GLN A 11 1.56 4.77 -22.12
CA GLN A 11 2.62 3.94 -22.67
C GLN A 11 3.46 3.22 -21.64
N PHE A 12 3.22 3.49 -20.36
CA PHE A 12 4.00 2.83 -19.32
C PHE A 12 3.72 1.34 -19.32
N SER A 13 4.77 0.54 -19.25
CA SER A 13 4.63 -0.90 -19.21
C SER A 13 5.39 -1.47 -18.03
N VAL A 14 4.67 -2.22 -17.18
CA VAL A 14 5.30 -2.99 -16.10
C VAL A 14 5.72 -4.37 -16.60
N ALA A 15 5.46 -4.68 -17.88
CA ALA A 15 5.79 -5.99 -18.42
C ALA A 15 7.29 -6.24 -18.47
N LYS A 16 8.09 -5.19 -18.40
CA LYS A 16 9.55 -5.35 -18.38
C LYS A 16 10.06 -5.81 -17.03
N GLN A 17 9.23 -5.77 -16.01
CA GLN A 17 9.60 -6.27 -14.69
C GLN A 17 9.40 -7.77 -14.66
N ASP A 18 10.14 -8.43 -13.76
CA ASP A 18 10.06 -9.88 -13.64
C ASP A 18 8.66 -10.34 -13.27
N ARG A 19 7.91 -9.51 -12.58
CA ARG A 19 6.57 -9.86 -12.12
C ARG A 19 5.70 -8.63 -12.04
N ASN A 20 4.48 -8.75 -12.60
CA ASN A 20 3.46 -7.72 -12.44
C ASN A 20 2.72 -7.98 -11.13
N PRO A 21 2.79 -7.05 -10.17
CA PRO A 21 2.15 -7.27 -8.87
C PRO A 21 0.64 -7.10 -8.87
N ILE A 22 0.04 -6.59 -9.95
CA ILE A 22 -1.41 -6.47 -10.01
C ILE A 22 -2.04 -7.85 -9.90
N GLY A 23 -3.00 -7.97 -8.98
CA GLY A 23 -3.66 -9.23 -8.70
C GLY A 23 -3.09 -9.98 -7.51
N MET A 24 -1.93 -9.58 -7.01
CA MET A 24 -1.36 -10.23 -5.84
C MET A 24 -2.16 -9.88 -4.59
N GLN A 25 -2.26 -10.85 -3.69
CA GLN A 25 -2.86 -10.61 -2.39
C GLN A 25 -1.90 -9.90 -1.46
N VAL A 26 -2.46 -9.11 -0.54
CA VAL A 26 -1.68 -8.35 0.44
C VAL A 26 -2.11 -8.83 1.82
N MET A 27 -1.13 -9.11 2.68
CA MET A 27 -1.42 -9.56 4.04
C MET A 27 -0.69 -8.68 5.05
N GLY A 28 -1.27 -8.59 6.25
CA GLY A 28 -0.63 -7.91 7.36
C GLY A 28 0.39 -8.79 8.06
N ASP A 29 0.94 -8.27 9.15
CA ASP A 29 1.96 -8.97 9.93
C ASP A 29 1.43 -10.27 10.53
N ASP A 30 0.13 -10.33 10.79
CA ASP A 30 -0.51 -11.52 11.34
C ASP A 30 -0.85 -12.56 10.27
N GLY A 31 -0.48 -12.35 9.02
CA GLY A 31 -0.76 -13.26 7.93
C GLY A 31 -2.20 -13.19 7.42
N VAL A 32 -3.00 -12.27 7.93
CA VAL A 32 -4.38 -12.11 7.49
C VAL A 32 -4.39 -11.37 6.17
N ILE A 33 -5.11 -11.92 5.18
CA ILE A 33 -5.26 -11.28 3.88
C ILE A 33 -6.11 -10.02 4.05
N ALA A 34 -5.59 -8.90 3.59
CA ALA A 34 -6.27 -7.61 3.70
C ALA A 34 -6.95 -7.20 2.41
N GLY A 35 -6.42 -7.63 1.27
CA GLY A 35 -6.96 -7.22 -0.01
C GLY A 35 -6.09 -7.66 -1.16
N THR A 36 -6.30 -7.05 -2.31
CA THR A 36 -5.64 -7.40 -3.57
C THR A 36 -5.14 -6.14 -4.25
N VAL A 37 -3.96 -6.22 -4.86
CA VAL A 37 -3.40 -5.10 -5.63
C VAL A 37 -4.22 -4.91 -6.89
N LYS A 38 -4.72 -3.70 -7.10
CA LYS A 38 -5.54 -3.36 -8.26
C LYS A 38 -4.87 -2.36 -9.18
N GLU A 39 -3.93 -1.56 -8.68
CA GLU A 39 -3.30 -0.52 -9.47
C GLU A 39 -1.92 -0.20 -8.90
N LEU A 40 -1.05 0.32 -9.74
CA LEU A 40 0.28 0.76 -9.35
C LEU A 40 0.34 2.27 -9.48
N TRP A 41 0.94 2.95 -8.49
CA TRP A 41 1.17 4.39 -8.56
C TRP A 41 2.64 4.62 -8.80
N ILE A 42 2.95 5.35 -9.87
CA ILE A 42 4.28 5.42 -10.44
C ILE A 42 4.79 6.84 -10.40
N ASP A 43 6.03 6.98 -9.92
CA ASP A 43 6.75 8.24 -10.04
C ASP A 43 7.27 8.31 -11.46
N GLN A 44 6.62 9.15 -12.28
CA GLN A 44 6.94 9.18 -13.71
C GLN A 44 8.29 9.80 -14.01
N ALA A 45 8.85 10.58 -13.07
CA ALA A 45 10.17 11.17 -13.28
C ALA A 45 11.26 10.11 -13.15
N GLU A 46 11.12 9.20 -12.19
CA GLU A 46 12.11 8.15 -11.93
C GLU A 46 11.68 6.80 -12.48
N VAL A 47 10.45 6.69 -12.95
CA VAL A 47 9.85 5.47 -13.51
C VAL A 47 9.95 4.32 -12.50
N VAL A 48 9.55 4.61 -11.25
CA VAL A 48 9.52 3.61 -10.18
C VAL A 48 8.15 3.58 -9.56
N ILE A 49 7.75 2.40 -9.07
CA ILE A 49 6.51 2.23 -8.36
C ILE A 49 6.69 2.81 -6.96
N ARG A 50 5.78 3.69 -6.56
CA ARG A 50 5.81 4.29 -5.22
C ARG A 50 4.77 3.70 -4.29
N TYR A 51 3.61 3.30 -4.83
CA TYR A 51 2.53 2.73 -4.03
C TYR A 51 1.85 1.62 -4.80
N PHE A 52 1.36 0.64 -4.06
CA PHE A 52 0.33 -0.27 -4.57
C PHE A 52 -1.03 0.28 -4.16
N GLU A 53 -1.99 0.29 -5.06
CA GLU A 53 -3.37 0.58 -4.70
C GLU A 53 -4.06 -0.74 -4.46
N ILE A 54 -4.62 -0.90 -3.26
CA ILE A 54 -5.19 -2.15 -2.80
C ILE A 54 -6.69 -1.98 -2.64
N GLU A 55 -7.45 -2.95 -3.12
CA GLU A 55 -8.86 -3.03 -2.78
C GLU A 55 -8.96 -3.95 -1.58
N THR A 56 -9.40 -3.41 -0.44
CA THR A 56 -9.52 -4.21 0.78
C THR A 56 -10.68 -5.18 0.65
N LEU A 57 -10.60 -6.27 1.43
CA LEU A 57 -11.71 -7.22 1.48
C LEU A 57 -12.96 -6.53 1.97
N SER A 58 -14.14 -7.09 1.62
CA SER A 58 -15.41 -6.49 2.03
C SER A 58 -15.53 -6.38 3.54
N GLU A 59 -14.99 -7.35 4.28
CA GLU A 59 -15.01 -7.30 5.75
C GLU A 59 -14.15 -6.17 6.30
N PHE A 60 -13.25 -5.61 5.49
CA PHE A 60 -12.42 -4.46 5.86
C PHE A 60 -12.84 -3.20 5.10
N GLY A 61 -14.07 -3.20 4.57
CA GLY A 61 -14.66 -2.01 3.98
C GLY A 61 -14.68 -1.97 2.47
N GLY A 62 -14.01 -2.87 1.77
CA GLY A 62 -14.00 -2.87 0.30
C GLY A 62 -13.48 -1.57 -0.28
N ARG A 63 -12.50 -0.94 0.37
CA ARG A 63 -12.00 0.39 0.00
C ARG A 63 -10.76 0.29 -0.87
N ARG A 64 -10.50 1.35 -1.64
CA ARG A 64 -9.23 1.51 -2.32
C ARG A 64 -8.31 2.33 -1.41
N VAL A 65 -7.18 1.74 -1.03
CA VAL A 65 -6.20 2.39 -0.15
C VAL A 65 -4.82 2.20 -0.74
N LEU A 66 -3.89 3.09 -0.42
CA LEU A 66 -2.53 2.99 -0.93
C LEU A 66 -1.60 2.35 0.09
N LEU A 67 -0.68 1.54 -0.41
CA LEU A 67 0.37 0.90 0.38
C LEU A 67 1.72 1.37 -0.16
N PRO A 68 2.50 2.10 0.65
CA PRO A 68 3.82 2.55 0.18
C PRO A 68 4.76 1.36 -0.05
N MET A 69 5.58 1.47 -1.08
CA MET A 69 6.52 0.41 -1.43
C MET A 69 7.49 0.09 -0.31
N ASN A 70 7.91 1.11 0.44
CA ASN A 70 8.89 0.88 1.50
C ASN A 70 8.33 0.12 2.70
N PHE A 71 7.01 -0.09 2.78
CA PHE A 71 6.40 -0.96 3.79
C PHE A 71 6.00 -2.31 3.22
N SER A 72 6.30 -2.57 1.96
CA SER A 72 5.88 -3.78 1.27
C SER A 72 7.05 -4.75 1.12
N LYS A 73 6.79 -6.02 1.37
CA LYS A 73 7.74 -7.07 1.05
C LYS A 73 7.09 -8.02 0.07
N ILE A 74 7.57 -8.02 -1.17
CA ILE A 74 6.99 -8.82 -2.23
C ILE A 74 7.55 -10.22 -2.17
N GLY A 75 6.67 -11.20 -1.94
CA GLY A 75 7.05 -12.59 -1.93
C GLY A 75 6.62 -13.26 -3.22
N LYS A 76 6.74 -14.60 -3.27
CA LYS A 76 6.36 -15.33 -4.47
C LYS A 76 4.86 -15.28 -4.70
N GLU A 77 4.06 -15.37 -3.64
CA GLU A 77 2.61 -15.51 -3.78
C GLU A 77 1.82 -14.36 -3.22
N ALA A 78 2.43 -13.55 -2.36
CA ALA A 78 1.73 -12.47 -1.71
C ALA A 78 2.69 -11.37 -1.31
N ILE A 79 2.13 -10.20 -1.06
CA ILE A 79 2.87 -9.06 -0.53
C ILE A 79 2.59 -9.01 0.96
N LYS A 80 3.64 -8.94 1.76
CA LYS A 80 3.51 -8.88 3.21
C LYS A 80 3.83 -7.47 3.71
N VAL A 81 3.01 -7.00 4.65
CA VAL A 81 3.20 -5.69 5.28
C VAL A 81 3.38 -5.95 6.77
N LYS A 82 4.63 -5.81 7.23
CA LYS A 82 4.96 -6.16 8.62
C LYS A 82 4.54 -5.09 9.61
N SER A 83 4.30 -3.87 9.15
CA SER A 83 4.05 -2.76 10.07
C SER A 83 2.63 -2.73 10.61
N ILE A 84 1.65 -3.33 9.92
CA ILE A 84 0.27 -3.31 10.38
C ILE A 84 -0.35 -4.70 10.24
N LEU A 85 -1.46 -4.89 10.95
CA LEU A 85 -2.24 -6.13 10.88
C LEU A 85 -3.22 -6.07 9.73
N GLY A 86 -3.74 -7.23 9.32
CA GLY A 86 -4.67 -7.29 8.19
C GLY A 86 -5.89 -6.40 8.37
N ASN A 87 -6.50 -6.40 9.56
CA ASN A 87 -7.70 -5.61 9.79
C ASN A 87 -7.42 -4.10 9.85
N GLN A 88 -6.17 -3.71 10.03
CA GLN A 88 -5.83 -2.28 10.11
C GLN A 88 -5.81 -1.62 8.74
N PHE A 89 -5.86 -2.39 7.67
CA PHE A 89 -6.00 -1.80 6.33
C PHE A 89 -7.34 -1.09 6.16
N ALA A 90 -8.32 -1.43 7.00
CA ALA A 90 -9.64 -0.79 6.94
C ALA A 90 -9.58 0.72 7.21
N LEU A 91 -8.58 1.19 7.94
CA LEU A 91 -8.50 2.58 8.38
C LEU A 91 -7.35 3.36 7.76
N VAL A 92 -6.71 2.83 6.74
CA VAL A 92 -5.67 3.58 6.02
C VAL A 92 -6.28 4.87 5.49
N PRO A 93 -5.62 6.03 5.67
CA PRO A 93 -6.15 7.29 5.16
C PRO A 93 -6.39 7.23 3.65
N GLY A 94 -7.54 7.75 3.21
CA GLY A 94 -7.90 7.72 1.81
C GLY A 94 -7.42 8.94 1.05
N LEU A 95 -7.69 8.93 -0.26
CA LEU A 95 -7.37 10.05 -1.14
C LEU A 95 -8.63 10.82 -1.48
N LYS A 96 -8.49 12.12 -1.70
CA LYS A 96 -9.60 12.93 -2.20
C LYS A 96 -9.87 12.67 -3.66
N SER A 97 -8.84 12.38 -4.43
CA SER A 97 -8.94 12.13 -5.86
C SER A 97 -8.44 10.73 -6.17
N GLN A 98 -9.07 10.08 -7.14
CA GLN A 98 -8.61 8.76 -7.58
C GLN A 98 -7.42 8.86 -8.52
N ASP A 99 -7.09 10.06 -8.97
CA ASP A 99 -6.11 10.27 -10.03
C ASP A 99 -4.84 10.97 -9.58
N GLN A 100 -4.80 11.47 -8.35
CA GLN A 100 -3.61 12.16 -7.86
C GLN A 100 -3.51 12.06 -6.35
N ILE A 101 -2.30 12.24 -5.85
CA ILE A 101 -2.03 12.22 -4.43
C ILE A 101 -1.32 13.53 -4.08
N THR A 102 -1.72 14.13 -2.95
CA THR A 102 -1.08 15.34 -2.46
C THR A 102 0.04 14.97 -1.49
N LEU A 103 0.95 15.92 -1.27
CA LEU A 103 2.04 15.72 -0.31
C LEU A 103 1.49 15.43 1.08
N LEU A 104 0.44 16.14 1.50
CA LEU A 104 -0.16 15.89 2.80
C LEU A 104 -0.73 14.48 2.90
N GLU A 105 -1.38 14.02 1.83
CA GLU A 105 -1.90 12.66 1.81
C GLU A 105 -0.79 11.63 1.90
N GLU A 106 0.33 11.87 1.20
CA GLU A 106 1.48 10.97 1.31
C GLU A 106 1.99 10.91 2.75
N GLU A 107 2.09 12.07 3.40
CA GLU A 107 2.57 12.13 4.78
C GLU A 107 1.64 11.36 5.73
N LYS A 108 0.33 11.52 5.55
CA LYS A 108 -0.64 10.82 6.41
C LYS A 108 -0.57 9.32 6.21
N ILE A 109 -0.45 8.88 4.98
CA ILE A 109 -0.38 7.45 4.67
C ILE A 109 0.91 6.87 5.24
N MET A 110 2.05 7.54 5.02
CA MET A 110 3.32 7.06 5.55
C MET A 110 3.28 6.99 7.07
N ALA A 111 2.70 8.00 7.72
CA ALA A 111 2.60 8.02 9.18
C ALA A 111 1.73 6.88 9.69
N TYR A 112 0.66 6.56 8.98
CA TYR A 112 -0.21 5.46 9.39
C TYR A 112 0.54 4.14 9.44
N TYR A 113 1.22 3.79 8.35
CA TYR A 113 1.98 2.53 8.31
C TYR A 113 3.16 2.55 9.29
N GLY A 114 3.86 3.68 9.38
CA GLY A 114 4.97 3.80 10.30
C GLY A 114 4.53 3.72 11.76
N GLY A 115 3.38 4.32 12.09
CA GLY A 115 2.81 4.23 13.43
C GLY A 115 2.47 2.79 13.80
N GLY A 116 1.97 2.02 12.82
CA GLY A 116 1.69 0.61 13.03
C GLY A 116 2.90 -0.18 13.49
N THR A 117 4.08 0.23 13.05
CA THR A 117 5.31 -0.43 13.47
C THR A 117 5.45 -0.45 14.99
N LEU A 118 4.97 0.60 15.66
CA LEU A 118 5.09 0.71 17.10
C LEU A 118 3.91 0.12 17.86
N TYR A 119 2.70 0.16 17.28
CA TYR A 119 1.48 -0.06 18.05
C TYR A 119 0.58 -1.19 17.53
N ALA A 120 1.00 -1.91 16.51
CA ALA A 120 0.14 -2.93 15.91
C ALA A 120 -0.12 -4.12 16.82
N THR A 121 0.85 -4.48 17.68
CA THR A 121 0.71 -5.60 18.60
C THR A 121 1.02 -5.14 20.01
N PRO A 122 0.62 -5.93 21.03
CA PRO A 122 0.93 -5.54 22.41
C PRO A 122 2.42 -5.33 22.66
N GLU A 123 3.27 -6.14 22.04
CA GLU A 123 4.70 -5.99 22.19
C GLU A 123 5.18 -4.64 21.70
N ARG A 124 4.55 -4.12 20.66
CA ARG A 124 4.93 -2.84 20.07
C ARG A 124 4.37 -1.67 20.86
N GLN A 125 3.48 -1.93 21.81
CA GLN A 125 2.86 -0.89 22.60
C GLN A 125 3.58 -0.61 23.90
N GLU A 126 4.68 -1.31 24.16
CA GLU A 126 5.44 -1.10 25.37
C GLU A 126 6.05 0.29 25.39
N PRO A 127 6.18 0.89 26.61
CA PRO A 127 6.82 2.19 26.72
C PRO A 127 8.25 2.16 26.22
N LEU A 128 8.71 3.26 25.65
CA LEU A 128 10.06 3.36 25.11
C LEU A 128 11.12 3.64 26.17
N ILE A 129 10.74 3.74 27.40
CA ILE A 129 11.67 4.03 28.50
C ILE A 129 11.81 2.85 29.43
#